data_cf72796b2db948fd7b2e2c3e83e8e3af
#
_entry.id   cf72796b2db948fd7b2e2c3e83e8e3af
#
_cell.length_a   1.000
_cell.length_b   1.000
_cell.length_c   1.000
_cell.angle_alpha   90.00
_cell.angle_beta   90.00
_cell.angle_gamma   90.00
#
_symmetry.space_group_name_H-M   'P 1'
#
loop_
_entity.id
_entity.type
_entity.pdbx_description
1 polymer ?
#
loop_
_entity_poly.entity_id
_entity_poly.type
_entity_poly.pdbx_seq_one_letter_code
_entity_poly.pdbx_strand_id
1 'polypeptide(L)'
;MHELVSTPERIKVLRYVLERHRVGVEETARATGLSKGLVSKTLRLLVEYGMAEKSGRSFRILNVPKTRELKRFINFLFLSKKLEPLKEEWTLALGIYGSFATGENTPESDLDVWVFVKRLSIAKSASLKKKIEKATEREANLLVLTPERLRKLRDEDPVFYYSLAYGSMVIWGEGLERLQAVSRTKPAEKGASFCGERVVEH
;
A
#
# COMPACT_ATOMS: atom_id res chain seq x y z
N MET A 1 -5.47 -21.47 -8.15
CA MET A 1 -4.98 -20.33 -7.33
C MET A 1 -5.84 -20.04 -6.10
N HIS A 2 -7.17 -20.21 -6.16
CA HIS A 2 -8.04 -20.04 -4.97
C HIS A 2 -7.60 -20.89 -3.76
N GLU A 3 -7.08 -22.09 -3.98
CA GLU A 3 -6.59 -22.94 -2.90
C GLU A 3 -5.45 -22.34 -2.08
N LEU A 4 -4.60 -21.52 -2.69
CA LEU A 4 -3.47 -20.87 -1.98
C LEU A 4 -3.97 -19.91 -0.89
N VAL A 5 -5.06 -19.21 -1.14
CA VAL A 5 -5.60 -18.16 -0.26
C VAL A 5 -6.88 -18.60 0.46
N SER A 6 -7.17 -19.91 0.49
CA SER A 6 -8.43 -20.44 0.98
C SER A 6 -8.62 -20.41 2.50
N THR A 7 -7.53 -20.26 3.27
CA THR A 7 -7.59 -20.21 4.74
C THR A 7 -6.63 -19.16 5.31
N PRO A 8 -6.95 -18.60 6.51
CA PRO A 8 -6.05 -17.65 7.19
C PRO A 8 -4.66 -18.22 7.47
N GLU A 9 -4.58 -19.54 7.77
CA GLU A 9 -3.32 -20.21 8.04
C GLU A 9 -2.44 -20.27 6.79
N ARG A 10 -3.02 -20.56 5.62
CA ARG A 10 -2.28 -20.52 4.35
C ARG A 10 -1.80 -19.11 4.01
N ILE A 11 -2.64 -18.10 4.22
CA ILE A 11 -2.25 -16.69 4.06
C ILE A 11 -1.05 -16.37 4.97
N LYS A 12 -1.05 -16.86 6.22
CA LYS A 12 0.07 -16.70 7.15
C LYS A 12 1.35 -17.37 6.64
N VAL A 13 1.25 -18.58 6.07
CA VAL A 13 2.41 -19.25 5.43
C VAL A 13 2.89 -18.43 4.24
N LEU A 14 1.99 -18.03 3.33
CA LEU A 14 2.34 -17.26 2.13
C LEU A 14 3.03 -15.94 2.49
N ARG A 15 2.52 -15.21 3.47
CA ARG A 15 3.15 -13.98 3.94
C ARG A 15 4.60 -14.19 4.38
N TYR A 16 4.88 -15.29 5.07
CA TYR A 16 6.25 -15.61 5.52
C TYR A 16 7.16 -16.01 4.36
N VAL A 17 6.69 -16.90 3.46
CA VAL A 17 7.56 -17.51 2.45
C VAL A 17 7.79 -16.61 1.24
N LEU A 18 6.80 -15.79 0.85
CA LEU A 18 6.90 -14.94 -0.34
C LEU A 18 7.90 -13.78 -0.18
N GLU A 19 8.25 -13.40 1.04
CA GLU A 19 9.28 -12.39 1.30
C GLU A 19 10.70 -12.95 1.20
N ARG A 20 10.87 -14.28 1.10
CA ARG A 20 12.17 -14.98 1.17
C ARG A 20 12.52 -15.66 -0.12
N HIS A 21 13.80 -15.69 -0.45
CA HIS A 21 14.27 -16.39 -1.65
C HIS A 21 14.25 -17.90 -1.47
N ARG A 22 14.58 -18.40 -0.27
CA ARG A 22 14.61 -19.84 0.05
C ARG A 22 14.00 -20.08 1.42
N VAL A 23 13.24 -21.16 1.54
CA VAL A 23 12.54 -21.53 2.77
C VAL A 23 12.55 -23.05 2.99
N GLY A 24 12.59 -23.46 4.27
CA GLY A 24 12.41 -24.84 4.68
C GLY A 24 11.05 -25.07 5.33
N VAL A 25 10.51 -26.30 5.26
CA VAL A 25 9.23 -26.63 5.91
C VAL A 25 9.32 -26.45 7.42
N GLU A 26 10.40 -26.92 8.04
CA GLU A 26 10.58 -26.89 9.50
C GLU A 26 10.77 -25.45 10.02
N GLU A 27 11.61 -24.68 9.36
CA GLU A 27 11.83 -23.26 9.65
C GLU A 27 10.52 -22.47 9.55
N THR A 28 9.80 -22.64 8.44
CA THR A 28 8.51 -21.95 8.20
C THR A 28 7.46 -22.36 9.23
N ALA A 29 7.37 -23.65 9.58
CA ALA A 29 6.44 -24.13 10.60
C ALA A 29 6.72 -23.50 11.96
N ARG A 30 7.99 -23.42 12.36
CA ARG A 30 8.43 -22.76 13.61
C ARG A 30 8.11 -21.27 13.60
N ALA A 31 8.46 -20.55 12.52
CA ALA A 31 8.24 -19.11 12.40
C ALA A 31 6.75 -18.72 12.36
N THR A 32 5.91 -19.58 11.77
CA THR A 32 4.47 -19.31 11.66
C THR A 32 3.64 -19.90 12.79
N GLY A 33 4.20 -20.82 13.59
CA GLY A 33 3.47 -21.56 14.62
C GLY A 33 2.44 -22.54 14.02
N LEU A 34 2.64 -23.00 12.78
CA LEU A 34 1.71 -23.87 12.05
C LEU A 34 2.29 -25.28 11.87
N SER A 35 1.44 -26.27 11.59
CA SER A 35 1.87 -27.66 11.40
C SER A 35 2.77 -27.80 10.15
N LYS A 36 3.80 -28.67 10.24
CA LYS A 36 4.67 -29.01 9.11
C LYS A 36 3.88 -29.55 7.90
N GLY A 37 2.78 -30.26 8.15
CA GLY A 37 1.90 -30.80 7.10
C GLY A 37 1.23 -29.70 6.28
N LEU A 38 0.67 -28.67 6.94
CA LEU A 38 0.05 -27.52 6.26
C LEU A 38 1.08 -26.71 5.47
N VAL A 39 2.22 -26.42 6.07
CA VAL A 39 3.33 -25.70 5.41
C VAL A 39 3.79 -26.48 4.16
N SER A 40 4.07 -27.79 4.30
CA SER A 40 4.49 -28.64 3.17
C SER A 40 3.45 -28.64 2.05
N LYS A 41 2.15 -28.74 2.37
CA LYS A 41 1.08 -28.70 1.39
C LYS A 41 1.03 -27.34 0.66
N THR A 42 1.16 -26.24 1.40
CA THR A 42 1.17 -24.88 0.81
C THR A 42 2.37 -24.67 -0.11
N LEU A 43 3.56 -25.10 0.30
CA LEU A 43 4.78 -25.00 -0.53
C LEU A 43 4.71 -25.86 -1.80
N ARG A 44 4.09 -27.06 -1.73
CA ARG A 44 3.86 -27.89 -2.91
C ARG A 44 2.90 -27.21 -3.89
N LEU A 45 1.82 -26.57 -3.41
CA LEU A 45 0.93 -25.78 -4.26
C LEU A 45 1.69 -24.66 -4.96
N LEU A 46 2.61 -23.96 -4.30
CA LEU A 46 3.45 -22.96 -4.97
C LEU A 46 4.30 -23.57 -6.09
N VAL A 47 4.80 -24.79 -5.92
CA VAL A 47 5.53 -25.51 -6.98
C VAL A 47 4.59 -25.87 -8.15
N GLU A 48 3.41 -26.42 -7.87
CA GLU A 48 2.41 -26.78 -8.89
C GLU A 48 1.98 -25.56 -9.73
N TYR A 49 1.90 -24.37 -9.10
CA TYR A 49 1.60 -23.12 -9.81
C TYR A 49 2.81 -22.44 -10.46
N GLY A 50 4.01 -23.04 -10.37
CA GLY A 50 5.23 -22.48 -10.96
C GLY A 50 5.74 -21.21 -10.25
N MET A 51 5.45 -21.07 -8.97
CA MET A 51 5.90 -19.95 -8.12
C MET A 51 7.08 -20.33 -7.21
N ALA A 52 7.38 -21.62 -7.10
CA ALA A 52 8.51 -22.14 -6.36
C ALA A 52 9.10 -23.38 -7.04
N GLU A 53 10.33 -23.71 -6.71
CA GLU A 53 11.00 -24.94 -7.10
C GLU A 53 11.47 -25.67 -5.85
N LYS A 54 11.30 -27.00 -5.83
CA LYS A 54 11.84 -27.85 -4.78
C LYS A 54 13.33 -28.09 -5.01
N SER A 55 14.15 -27.78 -4.03
CA SER A 55 15.62 -28.00 -4.05
C SER A 55 16.03 -28.78 -2.80
N GLY A 56 16.12 -30.11 -2.92
CA GLY A 56 16.40 -30.99 -1.79
C GLY A 56 15.36 -30.87 -0.67
N ARG A 57 15.78 -30.41 0.51
CA ARG A 57 14.92 -30.20 1.69
C ARG A 57 14.30 -28.78 1.76
N SER A 58 14.65 -27.90 0.82
CA SER A 58 14.17 -26.52 0.77
C SER A 58 13.35 -26.24 -0.48
N PHE A 59 12.71 -25.06 -0.51
CA PHE A 59 11.97 -24.53 -1.64
C PHE A 59 12.57 -23.18 -2.00
N ARG A 60 12.86 -22.96 -3.27
CA ARG A 60 13.28 -21.68 -3.82
C ARG A 60 12.04 -20.97 -4.35
N ILE A 61 11.73 -19.80 -3.82
CA ILE A 61 10.63 -18.95 -4.32
C ILE A 61 11.11 -18.23 -5.57
N LEU A 62 10.33 -18.31 -6.63
CA LEU A 62 10.65 -17.73 -7.92
C LEU A 62 10.09 -16.30 -8.02
N ASN A 63 10.92 -15.36 -8.46
CA ASN A 63 10.47 -13.99 -8.72
C ASN A 63 9.84 -13.87 -10.14
N VAL A 64 8.72 -14.56 -10.32
CA VAL A 64 7.92 -14.51 -11.56
C VAL A 64 6.71 -13.60 -11.37
N PRO A 65 6.08 -13.09 -12.46
CA PRO A 65 4.92 -12.20 -12.34
C PRO A 65 3.82 -12.72 -11.43
N LYS A 66 3.47 -13.99 -11.52
CA LYS A 66 2.46 -14.64 -10.65
C LYS A 66 2.80 -14.53 -9.16
N THR A 67 4.07 -14.70 -8.81
CA THR A 67 4.55 -14.60 -7.42
C THR A 67 4.45 -13.18 -6.92
N ARG A 68 4.84 -12.19 -7.74
CA ARG A 68 4.73 -10.77 -7.38
C ARG A 68 3.29 -10.33 -7.16
N GLU A 69 2.37 -10.73 -8.06
CA GLU A 69 0.95 -10.39 -7.90
C GLU A 69 0.32 -11.07 -6.67
N LEU A 70 0.64 -12.33 -6.41
CA LEU A 70 0.18 -13.00 -5.19
C LEU A 70 0.72 -12.30 -3.94
N LYS A 71 2.00 -11.94 -3.94
CA LYS A 71 2.64 -11.25 -2.81
C LYS A 71 2.04 -9.85 -2.61
N ARG A 72 1.81 -9.09 -3.69
CA ARG A 72 1.12 -7.81 -3.67
C ARG A 72 -0.26 -7.93 -3.02
N PHE A 73 -1.03 -8.94 -3.40
CA PHE A 73 -2.34 -9.22 -2.81
C PHE A 73 -2.25 -9.54 -1.31
N ILE A 74 -1.30 -10.38 -0.90
CA ILE A 74 -1.07 -10.72 0.52
C ILE A 74 -0.63 -9.49 1.32
N ASN A 75 0.24 -8.64 0.74
CA ASN A 75 0.63 -7.37 1.35
C ASN A 75 -0.58 -6.47 1.57
N PHE A 76 -1.45 -6.33 0.55
CA PHE A 76 -2.66 -5.54 0.66
C PHE A 76 -3.56 -6.01 1.80
N LEU A 77 -3.86 -7.31 1.86
CA LEU A 77 -4.70 -7.87 2.93
C LEU A 77 -4.11 -7.61 4.33
N PHE A 78 -2.80 -7.77 4.48
CA PHE A 78 -2.14 -7.55 5.75
C PHE A 78 -2.11 -6.07 6.14
N LEU A 79 -1.70 -5.20 5.20
CA LEU A 79 -1.52 -3.77 5.46
C LEU A 79 -2.87 -3.06 5.65
N SER A 80 -3.91 -3.40 4.88
CA SER A 80 -5.26 -2.87 5.11
C SER A 80 -5.73 -3.13 6.53
N LYS A 81 -5.65 -4.38 6.98
CA LYS A 81 -6.05 -4.76 8.34
C LYS A 81 -5.29 -3.99 9.43
N LYS A 82 -4.02 -3.65 9.18
CA LYS A 82 -3.14 -2.97 10.15
C LYS A 82 -3.29 -1.45 10.11
N LEU A 83 -3.51 -0.89 8.93
CA LEU A 83 -3.45 0.55 8.71
C LEU A 83 -4.81 1.23 8.71
N GLU A 84 -5.89 0.58 8.25
CA GLU A 84 -7.25 1.16 8.27
C GLU A 84 -7.67 1.68 9.66
N PRO A 85 -7.37 0.98 10.78
CA PRO A 85 -7.67 1.50 12.13
C PRO A 85 -6.89 2.77 12.52
N LEU A 86 -5.83 3.13 11.76
CA LEU A 86 -5.01 4.32 12.02
C LEU A 86 -5.54 5.56 11.28
N LYS A 87 -6.65 5.44 10.55
CA LYS A 87 -7.28 6.57 9.86
C LYS A 87 -7.67 7.65 10.84
N GLU A 88 -7.25 8.88 10.56
CA GLU A 88 -7.56 10.07 11.36
C GLU A 88 -8.33 11.10 10.50
N GLU A 89 -9.15 11.95 11.12
CA GLU A 89 -9.99 12.94 10.43
C GLU A 89 -9.21 13.92 9.54
N TRP A 90 -7.94 14.18 9.87
CA TRP A 90 -7.07 15.07 9.08
C TRP A 90 -6.44 14.39 7.86
N THR A 91 -6.54 13.05 7.76
CA THR A 91 -6.04 12.26 6.62
C THR A 91 -7.15 12.01 5.60
N LEU A 92 -6.95 12.41 4.35
CA LEU A 92 -7.95 12.23 3.28
C LEU A 92 -7.78 10.88 2.58
N ALA A 93 -6.54 10.48 2.34
CA ALA A 93 -6.21 9.20 1.73
C ALA A 93 -4.84 8.72 2.20
N LEU A 94 -4.62 7.41 2.14
CA LEU A 94 -3.33 6.78 2.41
C LEU A 94 -3.14 5.61 1.45
N GLY A 95 -1.92 5.47 0.95
CA GLY A 95 -1.54 4.32 0.15
C GLY A 95 -0.09 3.90 0.37
N ILE A 96 0.22 2.72 -0.12
CA ILE A 96 1.52 2.08 -0.07
C ILE A 96 2.13 2.16 -1.46
N TYR A 97 3.43 2.46 -1.55
CA TYR A 97 4.17 2.44 -2.81
C TYR A 97 5.48 1.65 -2.66
N GLY A 98 6.36 1.70 -3.64
CA GLY A 98 7.63 0.97 -3.60
C GLY A 98 7.48 -0.55 -3.59
N SER A 99 8.42 -1.24 -2.95
CA SER A 99 8.56 -2.70 -3.03
C SER A 99 7.34 -3.48 -2.55
N PHE A 100 6.62 -2.99 -1.54
CA PHE A 100 5.39 -3.63 -1.06
C PHE A 100 4.26 -3.55 -2.09
N ALA A 101 4.17 -2.43 -2.80
CA ALA A 101 3.16 -2.24 -3.84
C ALA A 101 3.48 -2.99 -5.14
N THR A 102 4.76 -3.24 -5.43
CA THR A 102 5.18 -4.05 -6.59
C THR A 102 5.28 -5.55 -6.29
N GLY A 103 5.21 -5.95 -5.01
CA GLY A 103 5.39 -7.34 -4.59
C GLY A 103 6.86 -7.80 -4.63
N GLU A 104 7.81 -6.87 -4.53
CA GLU A 104 9.26 -7.15 -4.55
C GLU A 104 9.92 -7.02 -3.17
N ASN A 105 9.13 -6.67 -2.14
CA ASN A 105 9.63 -6.52 -0.77
C ASN A 105 10.28 -7.79 -0.23
N THR A 106 11.26 -7.59 0.65
CA THR A 106 11.96 -8.64 1.41
C THR A 106 11.69 -8.46 2.92
N PRO A 107 12.17 -9.36 3.79
CA PRO A 107 12.06 -9.16 5.23
C PRO A 107 12.71 -7.86 5.74
N GLU A 108 13.73 -7.37 5.04
CA GLU A 108 14.50 -6.16 5.38
C GLU A 108 13.94 -4.87 4.75
N SER A 109 12.92 -4.99 3.89
CA SER A 109 12.35 -3.81 3.20
C SER A 109 11.61 -2.89 4.17
N ASP A 110 11.88 -1.59 4.05
CA ASP A 110 11.08 -0.54 4.66
C ASP A 110 9.68 -0.46 4.02
N LEU A 111 8.74 0.10 4.75
CA LEU A 111 7.39 0.33 4.26
C LEU A 111 7.25 1.76 3.74
N ASP A 112 7.15 1.90 2.41
CA ASP A 112 6.93 3.20 1.78
C ASP A 112 5.45 3.55 1.76
N VAL A 113 5.08 4.64 2.44
CA VAL A 113 3.69 5.08 2.64
C VAL A 113 3.53 6.51 2.17
N TRP A 114 2.51 6.81 1.39
CA TRP A 114 2.07 8.17 1.18
C TRP A 114 0.76 8.47 1.92
N VAL A 115 0.64 9.68 2.44
CA VAL A 115 -0.61 10.19 3.04
C VAL A 115 -0.97 11.51 2.39
N PHE A 116 -2.24 11.64 1.97
CA PHE A 116 -2.76 12.88 1.40
C PHE A 116 -3.57 13.65 2.43
N VAL A 117 -3.25 14.93 2.59
CA VAL A 117 -3.80 15.81 3.63
C VAL A 117 -4.11 17.20 3.05
N LYS A 118 -5.07 17.93 3.65
CA LYS A 118 -5.35 19.31 3.25
C LYS A 118 -4.22 20.27 3.62
N ARG A 119 -3.64 20.11 4.80
CA ARG A 119 -2.56 20.97 5.33
C ARG A 119 -1.51 20.10 6.02
N LEU A 120 -0.25 20.44 5.79
CA LEU A 120 0.88 19.78 6.45
C LEU A 120 0.92 20.13 7.94
N SER A 121 1.12 19.10 8.76
CA SER A 121 1.45 19.22 10.19
C SER A 121 2.58 18.25 10.53
N ILE A 122 3.75 18.76 10.86
CA ILE A 122 4.93 17.95 11.17
C ILE A 122 4.66 17.03 12.36
N ALA A 123 4.05 17.56 13.44
CA ALA A 123 3.76 16.77 14.63
C ALA A 123 2.77 15.62 14.38
N LYS A 124 1.68 15.88 13.63
CA LYS A 124 0.70 14.86 13.25
C LYS A 124 1.32 13.81 12.33
N SER A 125 2.13 14.22 11.36
CA SER A 125 2.82 13.31 10.44
C SER A 125 3.80 12.41 11.16
N ALA A 126 4.60 12.95 12.10
CA ALA A 126 5.52 12.17 12.92
C ALA A 126 4.77 11.18 13.85
N SER A 127 3.63 11.58 14.43
CA SER A 127 2.78 10.70 15.22
C SER A 127 2.21 9.56 14.36
N LEU A 128 1.70 9.85 13.17
CA LEU A 128 1.17 8.83 12.25
C LEU A 128 2.27 7.84 11.84
N LYS A 129 3.47 8.34 11.48
CA LYS A 129 4.61 7.48 11.15
C LYS A 129 4.89 6.47 12.28
N LYS A 130 5.01 6.93 13.52
CA LYS A 130 5.22 6.05 14.69
C LYS A 130 4.10 5.03 14.89
N LYS A 131 2.85 5.40 14.64
CA LYS A 131 1.71 4.47 14.70
C LYS A 131 1.80 3.40 13.63
N ILE A 132 2.19 3.77 12.40
CA ILE A 132 2.40 2.85 11.28
C ILE A 132 3.53 1.87 11.63
N GLU A 133 4.69 2.35 12.07
CA GLU A 133 5.85 1.52 12.45
C GLU A 133 5.48 0.53 13.55
N LYS A 134 4.78 1.00 14.60
CA LYS A 134 4.29 0.14 15.68
C LYS A 134 3.30 -0.93 15.20
N ALA A 135 2.37 -0.56 14.31
CA ALA A 135 1.35 -1.48 13.81
C ALA A 135 1.92 -2.54 12.86
N THR A 136 2.91 -2.17 12.05
CA THR A 136 3.49 -3.04 11.01
C THR A 136 4.76 -3.76 11.44
N GLU A 137 5.39 -3.32 12.55
CA GLU A 137 6.68 -3.77 13.06
C GLU A 137 7.80 -3.60 12.02
N ARG A 138 7.72 -2.49 11.23
CA ARG A 138 8.68 -2.14 10.18
C ARG A 138 9.00 -0.66 10.23
N GLU A 139 10.20 -0.29 9.82
CA GLU A 139 10.50 1.11 9.51
C GLU A 139 9.58 1.59 8.39
N ALA A 140 9.14 2.86 8.48
CA ALA A 140 8.25 3.44 7.50
C ALA A 140 8.81 4.74 6.93
N ASN A 141 8.78 4.89 5.61
CA ASN A 141 9.05 6.12 4.90
C ASN A 141 7.72 6.81 4.59
N LEU A 142 7.38 7.87 5.35
CA LEU A 142 6.10 8.56 5.19
C LEU A 142 6.23 9.79 4.27
N LEU A 143 5.71 9.70 3.06
CA LEU A 143 5.57 10.81 2.12
C LEU A 143 4.26 11.56 2.37
N VAL A 144 4.35 12.79 2.87
CA VAL A 144 3.17 13.63 3.11
C VAL A 144 2.90 14.50 1.90
N LEU A 145 1.74 14.31 1.29
CA LEU A 145 1.25 15.01 0.10
C LEU A 145 0.13 15.99 0.47
N THR A 146 0.29 17.23 0.06
CA THR A 146 -0.77 18.25 0.02
C THR A 146 -1.16 18.51 -1.42
N PRO A 147 -2.29 19.19 -1.72
CA PRO A 147 -2.64 19.57 -3.08
C PRO A 147 -1.50 20.29 -3.84
N GLU A 148 -0.77 21.17 -3.13
CA GLU A 148 0.38 21.89 -3.70
C GLU A 148 1.55 20.98 -3.99
N ARG A 149 1.94 20.14 -3.02
CA ARG A 149 3.04 19.18 -3.17
C ARG A 149 2.75 18.17 -4.27
N LEU A 150 1.51 17.71 -4.39
CA LEU A 150 1.12 16.77 -5.43
C LEU A 150 1.23 17.39 -6.82
N ARG A 151 0.82 18.68 -7.00
CA ARG A 151 1.00 19.42 -8.26
C ARG A 151 2.48 19.60 -8.57
N LYS A 152 3.26 20.10 -7.60
CA LYS A 152 4.70 20.30 -7.75
C LYS A 152 5.41 19.00 -8.14
N LEU A 153 5.10 17.90 -7.48
CA LEU A 153 5.65 16.58 -7.79
C LEU A 153 5.38 16.17 -9.24
N ARG A 154 4.14 16.36 -9.71
CA ARG A 154 3.80 16.06 -11.10
C ARG A 154 4.58 16.89 -12.12
N ASP A 155 4.80 18.17 -11.82
CA ASP A 155 5.41 19.13 -12.74
C ASP A 155 6.95 19.00 -12.73
N GLU A 156 7.56 18.67 -11.59
CA GLU A 156 9.02 18.57 -11.41
C GLU A 156 9.56 17.13 -11.57
N ASP A 157 8.80 16.12 -11.15
CA ASP A 157 9.17 14.71 -11.28
C ASP A 157 7.96 13.88 -11.74
N PRO A 158 7.59 13.98 -13.01
CA PRO A 158 6.43 13.26 -13.55
C PRO A 158 6.61 11.74 -13.48
N VAL A 159 7.84 11.22 -13.59
CA VAL A 159 8.11 9.78 -13.51
C VAL A 159 7.73 9.25 -12.13
N PHE A 160 8.20 9.89 -11.08
CA PHE A 160 7.85 9.50 -9.73
C PHE A 160 6.35 9.72 -9.43
N TYR A 161 5.78 10.84 -9.89
CA TYR A 161 4.35 11.09 -9.76
C TYR A 161 3.51 9.97 -10.36
N TYR A 162 3.77 9.56 -11.61
CA TYR A 162 3.01 8.50 -12.26
C TYR A 162 3.26 7.12 -11.63
N SER A 163 4.47 6.86 -11.14
CA SER A 163 4.75 5.64 -10.39
C SER A 163 3.92 5.55 -9.10
N LEU A 164 3.75 6.68 -8.40
CA LEU A 164 2.88 6.76 -7.23
C LEU A 164 1.40 6.62 -7.62
N ALA A 165 0.94 7.37 -8.62
CA ALA A 165 -0.46 7.43 -8.99
C ALA A 165 -1.02 6.08 -9.46
N TYR A 166 -0.24 5.34 -10.25
CA TYR A 166 -0.67 4.07 -10.86
C TYR A 166 -0.04 2.83 -10.24
N GLY A 167 1.08 2.96 -9.55
CA GLY A 167 1.80 1.84 -8.91
C GLY A 167 1.42 1.60 -7.46
N SER A 168 0.74 2.54 -6.80
CA SER A 168 0.40 2.42 -5.37
C SER A 168 -0.76 1.46 -5.11
N MET A 169 -0.79 0.93 -3.89
CA MET A 169 -1.96 0.28 -3.30
C MET A 169 -2.67 1.27 -2.36
N VAL A 170 -3.87 1.70 -2.70
CA VAL A 170 -4.66 2.61 -1.84
C VAL A 170 -5.28 1.82 -0.70
N ILE A 171 -5.04 2.24 0.53
CA ILE A 171 -5.58 1.62 1.75
C ILE A 171 -6.90 2.27 2.15
N TRP A 172 -6.97 3.62 2.13
CA TRP A 172 -8.22 4.36 2.28
C TRP A 172 -8.22 5.65 1.48
N GLY A 173 -9.41 6.16 1.21
CA GLY A 173 -9.61 7.36 0.40
C GLY A 173 -9.52 7.09 -1.10
N GLU A 174 -9.23 8.13 -1.87
CA GLU A 174 -9.14 8.07 -3.32
C GLU A 174 -7.68 7.94 -3.79
N GLY A 175 -7.47 7.37 -4.98
CA GLY A 175 -6.17 7.36 -5.64
C GLY A 175 -5.68 8.76 -6.00
N LEU A 176 -4.38 8.92 -6.13
CA LEU A 176 -3.75 10.24 -6.36
C LEU A 176 -4.22 10.91 -7.66
N GLU A 177 -4.54 10.14 -8.69
CA GLU A 177 -5.09 10.62 -9.95
C GLU A 177 -6.43 11.34 -9.77
N ARG A 178 -7.31 10.83 -8.89
CA ARG A 178 -8.62 11.43 -8.58
C ARG A 178 -8.49 12.61 -7.64
N LEU A 179 -7.63 12.51 -6.63
CA LEU A 179 -7.36 13.61 -5.70
C LEU A 179 -6.85 14.86 -6.42
N GLN A 180 -6.09 14.70 -7.50
CA GLN A 180 -5.67 15.80 -8.34
C GLN A 180 -6.81 16.43 -9.14
N ALA A 181 -7.74 15.64 -9.65
CA ALA A 181 -8.89 16.18 -10.40
C ALA A 181 -9.77 17.07 -9.52
N VAL A 182 -10.02 16.66 -8.28
CA VAL A 182 -10.78 17.43 -7.29
C VAL A 182 -10.10 18.75 -6.91
N SER A 183 -8.76 18.77 -6.87
CA SER A 183 -8.00 19.98 -6.56
C SER A 183 -7.97 21.02 -7.70
N ARG A 184 -8.43 20.66 -8.91
CA ARG A 184 -8.57 21.57 -10.07
C ARG A 184 -9.89 22.34 -10.09
N THR A 185 -10.93 21.84 -9.44
CA THR A 185 -12.19 22.58 -9.29
C THR A 185 -11.99 23.64 -8.20
N LYS A 186 -11.59 24.87 -8.60
CA LYS A 186 -11.74 26.05 -7.75
C LYS A 186 -13.21 26.15 -7.32
N PRO A 187 -13.50 26.46 -6.06
CA PRO A 187 -14.85 26.90 -5.73
C PRO A 187 -15.16 28.12 -6.60
N ALA A 188 -16.25 28.07 -7.36
CA ALA A 188 -16.77 29.22 -8.05
C ALA A 188 -16.89 30.34 -7.03
N GLU A 189 -16.25 31.49 -7.31
CA GLU A 189 -16.40 32.70 -6.53
C GLU A 189 -17.89 33.07 -6.46
N LYS A 190 -18.49 32.85 -5.32
CA LYS A 190 -19.74 33.52 -4.97
C LYS A 190 -19.38 34.97 -4.70
N GLY A 191 -19.74 35.85 -5.62
CA GLY A 191 -19.60 37.24 -5.35
C GLY A 191 -19.57 38.12 -6.59
N ALA A 192 -20.71 38.34 -7.21
CA ALA A 192 -21.00 39.65 -7.80
C ALA A 192 -22.48 39.89 -7.54
N SER A 193 -22.74 40.52 -6.42
CA SER A 193 -23.96 41.22 -6.13
C SER A 193 -24.09 42.35 -7.16
N PHE A 194 -24.94 42.17 -8.14
CA PHE A 194 -25.30 43.25 -9.05
C PHE A 194 -26.33 44.09 -8.33
N CYS A 195 -25.86 45.17 -7.71
CA CYS A 195 -26.70 46.24 -7.19
C CYS A 195 -27.19 47.05 -8.40
N GLY A 196 -28.39 46.77 -8.87
CA GLY A 196 -29.06 47.59 -9.90
C GLY A 196 -29.67 48.84 -9.30
N GLU A 197 -29.05 49.98 -9.52
CA GLU A 197 -29.66 51.29 -9.32
C GLU A 197 -30.82 51.46 -10.31
N ARG A 198 -32.01 51.70 -9.75
CA ARG A 198 -33.17 52.23 -10.50
C ARG A 198 -32.97 53.72 -10.60
N VAL A 199 -32.70 54.19 -11.79
CA VAL A 199 -32.89 55.60 -12.14
C VAL A 199 -34.36 55.76 -12.55
N VAL A 200 -35.04 56.59 -11.75
CA VAL A 200 -36.40 57.15 -12.14
C VAL A 200 -36.13 58.49 -12.79
N GLU A 201 -36.52 58.65 -14.03
CA GLU A 201 -36.71 60.00 -14.63
C GLU A 201 -38.13 60.19 -15.19
N HIS A 202 -38.61 61.38 -15.02
CA HIS A 202 -39.92 61.96 -15.28
C HIS A 202 -40.41 61.78 -16.70
#